data_5414d2f222a9ab84d93839c381851bef
#
_entry.id   5414d2f222a9ab84d93839c381851bef
#
_cell.length_a   1.000
_cell.length_b   1.000
_cell.length_c   1.000
_cell.angle_alpha   90.00
_cell.angle_beta   90.00
_cell.angle_gamma   90.00
#
_symmetry.space_group_name_H-M   'P 1'
#
loop_
_entity.id
_entity.type
_entity.pdbx_description
1 polymer ?
#
loop_
_entity_poly.entity_id
_entity_poly.type
_entity_poly.pdbx_seq_one_letter_code
_entity_poly.pdbx_strand_id
1 'polypeptide(L)'
;MRAWLAVVALAAFPALAQDKPEETLSAVVAVSAKALPDARSNATLGQQRRGSGALIDKGYVLTIGYLVIEAEAIEVTGADGKVVPATLAGYDHASGFGLLKLTTPLAGKPLPLGDSAALGEREPALVATSAGREGASIVYVASRRPFTGSWEYQLDSAIFTYPAVDAWSGAPLIGPKGELLGIGSLIVPDAGGPGTQSPGNMFVPVDLLKPILADLKARGRRNAPPRPWLGVNADELRGRLFVTRVSPEGPSERAGLQRDDIVLAVGGEEVRTLAEFYGKVWARGAAGVEVPIRVLRGVQLKDVAVRSIDRVEYFRPAKAH
;
A
#
# COMPACT_ATOMS: atom_id res chain seq x y z
N MET A 1 4.45 48.76 28.96
CA MET A 1 3.85 47.43 28.85
C MET A 1 2.74 47.50 27.81
N ARG A 2 2.99 47.04 26.59
CA ARG A 2 1.97 46.91 25.52
C ARG A 2 1.78 45.43 25.26
N ALA A 3 0.61 44.90 25.67
CA ALA A 3 0.19 43.54 25.41
C ALA A 3 -0.17 43.40 23.93
N TRP A 4 0.51 42.55 23.22
CA TRP A 4 0.13 42.12 21.89
C TRP A 4 -0.87 40.98 22.02
N LEU A 5 -2.12 41.23 21.71
CA LEU A 5 -3.15 40.20 21.50
C LEU A 5 -2.89 39.57 20.14
N ALA A 6 -2.41 38.33 20.15
CA ALA A 6 -2.37 37.49 18.98
C ALA A 6 -3.80 37.04 18.62
N VAL A 7 -4.37 37.64 17.60
CA VAL A 7 -5.61 37.19 17.00
C VAL A 7 -5.28 35.92 16.20
N VAL A 8 -5.60 34.77 16.77
CA VAL A 8 -5.64 33.50 16.02
C VAL A 8 -6.83 33.57 15.08
N ALA A 9 -6.58 33.84 13.81
CA ALA A 9 -7.58 33.70 12.76
C ALA A 9 -7.89 32.21 12.62
N LEU A 10 -9.00 31.76 13.19
CA LEU A 10 -9.64 30.52 12.78
C LEU A 10 -10.01 30.68 11.30
N ALA A 11 -9.20 30.11 10.43
CA ALA A 11 -9.58 29.93 9.05
C ALA A 11 -10.86 29.08 9.04
N ALA A 12 -11.99 29.71 8.72
CA ALA A 12 -13.26 29.05 8.54
C ALA A 12 -13.05 28.02 7.41
N PHE A 13 -13.13 26.74 7.76
CA PHE A 13 -13.30 25.69 6.77
C PHE A 13 -14.47 26.07 5.88
N PRO A 14 -14.34 26.04 4.55
CA PRO A 14 -15.52 26.06 3.71
C PRO A 14 -16.37 24.86 4.18
N ALA A 15 -17.61 25.12 4.54
CA ALA A 15 -18.53 24.13 5.06
C ALA A 15 -18.39 22.85 4.24
N LEU A 16 -17.93 21.76 4.88
CA LEU A 16 -18.00 20.42 4.31
C LEU A 16 -19.39 20.30 3.71
N ALA A 17 -19.46 20.21 2.37
CA ALA A 17 -20.70 20.23 1.65
C ALA A 17 -21.64 19.18 2.25
N GLN A 18 -22.68 19.65 2.83
CA GLN A 18 -23.99 19.17 3.25
C GLN A 18 -24.35 17.67 3.35
N ASP A 19 -23.49 16.74 2.99
CA ASP A 19 -23.64 15.33 3.36
C ASP A 19 -23.12 15.18 4.80
N LYS A 20 -24.03 14.76 5.69
CA LYS A 20 -23.76 14.62 7.12
C LYS A 20 -22.44 13.86 7.32
N PRO A 21 -21.48 14.36 8.12
CA PRO A 21 -20.20 13.67 8.40
C PRO A 21 -20.37 12.20 8.79
N GLU A 22 -21.50 11.88 9.43
CA GLU A 22 -21.90 10.52 9.81
C GLU A 22 -22.14 9.60 8.60
N GLU A 23 -22.68 10.13 7.51
CA GLU A 23 -22.92 9.36 6.29
C GLU A 23 -21.61 8.95 5.63
N THR A 24 -20.66 9.87 5.53
CA THR A 24 -19.30 9.59 5.01
C THR A 24 -18.56 8.58 5.88
N LEU A 25 -18.62 8.75 7.21
CA LEU A 25 -17.98 7.84 8.15
C LEU A 25 -18.62 6.45 8.19
N SER A 26 -19.90 6.34 7.81
CA SER A 26 -20.61 5.04 7.72
C SER A 26 -20.00 4.09 6.67
N ALA A 27 -19.25 4.62 5.71
CA ALA A 27 -18.54 3.83 4.72
C ALA A 27 -17.21 3.25 5.22
N VAL A 28 -16.71 3.72 6.37
CA VAL A 28 -15.44 3.26 6.92
C VAL A 28 -15.68 2.02 7.77
N VAL A 29 -14.95 0.95 7.46
CA VAL A 29 -15.16 -0.35 8.08
C VAL A 29 -13.87 -0.86 8.74
N ALA A 30 -14.02 -1.70 9.77
CA ALA A 30 -12.90 -2.49 10.27
C ALA A 30 -12.68 -3.71 9.39
N VAL A 31 -11.41 -4.04 9.14
CA VAL A 31 -11.00 -5.27 8.45
C VAL A 31 -10.16 -6.10 9.42
N SER A 32 -10.59 -7.33 9.68
CA SER A 32 -9.84 -8.32 10.46
C SER A 32 -9.58 -9.53 9.57
N ALA A 33 -8.34 -9.97 9.50
CA ALA A 33 -7.96 -11.12 8.72
C ALA A 33 -7.07 -12.07 9.52
N LYS A 34 -7.30 -13.36 9.33
CA LYS A 34 -6.45 -14.43 9.84
C LYS A 34 -5.79 -15.11 8.64
N ALA A 35 -4.46 -15.01 8.56
CA ALA A 35 -3.71 -15.68 7.52
C ALA A 35 -3.62 -17.19 7.77
N LEU A 36 -3.39 -17.98 6.71
CA LEU A 36 -3.10 -19.40 6.81
C LEU A 36 -1.96 -19.65 7.80
N PRO A 37 -1.98 -20.73 8.60
CA PRO A 37 -0.91 -21.02 9.56
C PRO A 37 0.48 -21.09 8.93
N ASP A 38 0.56 -21.62 7.71
CA ASP A 38 1.78 -21.78 6.92
C ASP A 38 1.99 -20.65 5.87
N ALA A 39 1.27 -19.53 6.01
CA ALA A 39 1.42 -18.40 5.11
C ALA A 39 2.84 -17.83 5.16
N ARG A 40 3.44 -17.64 3.98
CA ARG A 40 4.80 -17.10 3.84
C ARG A 40 4.91 -15.66 4.35
N SER A 41 3.82 -14.92 4.28
CA SER A 41 3.73 -13.55 4.80
C SER A 41 3.68 -13.47 6.34
N ASN A 42 3.45 -14.57 7.07
CA ASN A 42 3.40 -14.54 8.54
C ASN A 42 4.71 -14.09 9.19
N ALA A 43 5.84 -14.40 8.57
CA ALA A 43 7.16 -14.00 9.07
C ALA A 43 7.36 -12.46 9.17
N THR A 44 6.60 -11.69 8.38
CA THR A 44 6.71 -10.22 8.34
C THR A 44 5.46 -9.49 8.80
N LEU A 45 4.29 -10.08 8.58
CA LEU A 45 3.00 -9.42 8.83
C LEU A 45 2.24 -10.01 10.04
N GLY A 46 2.69 -11.16 10.55
CA GLY A 46 1.96 -11.92 11.54
C GLY A 46 0.73 -12.62 10.97
N GLN A 47 0.15 -13.53 11.76
CA GLN A 47 -1.03 -14.30 11.36
C GLN A 47 -2.33 -13.51 11.54
N GLN A 48 -2.44 -12.72 12.63
CA GLN A 48 -3.61 -11.88 12.89
C GLN A 48 -3.34 -10.46 12.40
N ARG A 49 -4.21 -9.95 11.53
CA ARG A 49 -4.04 -8.65 10.92
C ARG A 49 -5.30 -7.84 11.08
N ARG A 50 -5.16 -6.58 11.43
CA ARG A 50 -6.27 -5.65 11.63
C ARG A 50 -5.96 -4.32 10.98
N GLY A 51 -7.00 -3.68 10.47
CA GLY A 51 -6.92 -2.37 9.87
C GLY A 51 -8.30 -1.85 9.50
N SER A 52 -8.32 -0.92 8.59
CA SER A 52 -9.56 -0.32 8.08
C SER A 52 -9.74 -0.60 6.60
N GLY A 53 -10.89 -0.23 6.09
CA GLY A 53 -11.23 -0.23 4.67
C GLY A 53 -12.34 0.75 4.39
N ALA A 54 -12.64 0.96 3.12
CA ALA A 54 -13.70 1.81 2.63
C ALA A 54 -14.70 1.00 1.80
N LEU A 55 -16.00 1.13 2.09
CA LEU A 55 -17.05 0.72 1.17
C LEU A 55 -16.94 1.58 -0.10
N ILE A 56 -16.72 0.95 -1.25
CA ILE A 56 -16.69 1.61 -2.57
C ILE A 56 -17.87 1.19 -3.44
N ASP A 57 -18.60 0.19 -2.99
CA ASP A 57 -19.79 -0.36 -3.61
C ASP A 57 -20.56 -1.12 -2.50
N LYS A 58 -21.86 -1.42 -2.70
CA LYS A 58 -22.69 -2.13 -1.71
C LYS A 58 -22.16 -3.50 -1.31
N GLY A 59 -21.37 -4.14 -2.15
CA GLY A 59 -20.80 -5.46 -1.91
C GLY A 59 -19.27 -5.50 -1.87
N TYR A 60 -18.58 -4.33 -1.95
CA TYR A 60 -17.13 -4.29 -2.05
C TYR A 60 -16.48 -3.30 -1.10
N VAL A 61 -15.40 -3.76 -0.47
CA VAL A 61 -14.54 -2.95 0.40
C VAL A 61 -13.15 -2.87 -0.20
N LEU A 62 -12.62 -1.66 -0.32
CA LEU A 62 -11.23 -1.41 -0.67
C LEU A 62 -10.39 -1.27 0.61
N THR A 63 -9.28 -1.96 0.66
CA THR A 63 -8.29 -1.87 1.74
C THR A 63 -6.87 -1.98 1.19
N ILE A 64 -5.89 -2.01 2.07
CA ILE A 64 -4.50 -2.31 1.68
C ILE A 64 -4.25 -3.81 1.68
N GLY A 65 -3.63 -4.32 0.64
CA GLY A 65 -3.57 -5.75 0.34
C GLY A 65 -2.78 -6.58 1.34
N TYR A 66 -1.75 -6.01 2.01
CA TYR A 66 -0.97 -6.76 2.98
C TYR A 66 -1.80 -7.22 4.21
N LEU A 67 -2.94 -6.58 4.49
CA LEU A 67 -3.87 -7.04 5.52
C LEU A 67 -4.49 -8.39 5.19
N VAL A 68 -4.73 -8.66 3.91
CA VAL A 68 -5.59 -9.75 3.44
C VAL A 68 -4.89 -10.79 2.57
N ILE A 69 -3.59 -10.60 2.30
CA ILE A 69 -2.80 -11.58 1.55
C ILE A 69 -2.69 -12.89 2.34
N GLU A 70 -2.87 -14.04 1.67
CA GLU A 70 -2.88 -15.39 2.25
C GLU A 70 -3.88 -15.55 3.41
N ALA A 71 -4.96 -14.76 3.44
CA ALA A 71 -5.97 -14.87 4.48
C ALA A 71 -6.78 -16.16 4.34
N GLU A 72 -6.90 -16.91 5.45
CA GLU A 72 -7.81 -18.05 5.61
C GLU A 72 -9.24 -17.56 5.88
N ALA A 73 -9.36 -16.49 6.67
CA ALA A 73 -10.62 -15.87 7.03
C ALA A 73 -10.49 -14.36 7.03
N ILE A 74 -11.53 -13.67 6.54
CA ILE A 74 -11.63 -12.22 6.54
C ILE A 74 -13.01 -11.84 7.07
N GLU A 75 -13.03 -10.93 8.02
CA GLU A 75 -14.23 -10.33 8.59
C GLU A 75 -14.19 -8.82 8.41
N VAL A 76 -15.33 -8.26 8.06
CA VAL A 76 -15.52 -6.82 7.92
C VAL A 76 -16.60 -6.38 8.89
N THR A 77 -16.27 -5.39 9.73
CA THR A 77 -17.23 -4.82 10.69
C THR A 77 -17.67 -3.44 10.20
N GLY A 78 -18.96 -3.26 10.01
CA GLY A 78 -19.57 -2.00 9.61
C GLY A 78 -19.62 -0.98 10.77
N ALA A 79 -19.95 0.26 10.44
CA ALA A 79 -20.09 1.34 11.44
C ALA A 79 -21.23 1.08 12.47
N ASP A 80 -22.18 0.22 12.12
CA ASP A 80 -23.27 -0.26 13.00
C ASP A 80 -22.84 -1.42 13.92
N GLY A 81 -21.58 -1.83 13.87
CA GLY A 81 -21.04 -2.95 14.61
C GLY A 81 -21.35 -4.33 14.02
N LYS A 82 -22.08 -4.40 12.89
CA LYS A 82 -22.39 -5.67 12.23
C LYS A 82 -21.13 -6.27 11.61
N VAL A 83 -20.85 -7.52 11.96
CA VAL A 83 -19.71 -8.30 11.39
C VAL A 83 -20.23 -9.13 10.22
N VAL A 84 -19.55 -9.04 9.09
CA VAL A 84 -19.86 -9.76 7.85
C VAL A 84 -18.63 -10.47 7.35
N PRO A 85 -18.69 -11.78 7.04
CA PRO A 85 -17.60 -12.46 6.36
C PRO A 85 -17.35 -11.87 4.97
N ALA A 86 -16.09 -11.89 4.57
CA ALA A 86 -15.69 -11.42 3.25
C ALA A 86 -14.70 -12.38 2.61
N THR A 87 -14.59 -12.32 1.28
CA THR A 87 -13.56 -13.01 0.51
C THR A 87 -12.65 -12.02 -0.20
N LEU A 88 -11.42 -12.39 -0.45
CA LEU A 88 -10.52 -11.60 -1.28
C LEU A 88 -10.98 -11.68 -2.74
N ALA A 89 -11.63 -10.62 -3.22
CA ALA A 89 -12.07 -10.52 -4.61
C ALA A 89 -10.91 -10.23 -5.56
N GLY A 90 -9.89 -9.49 -5.11
CA GLY A 90 -8.72 -9.21 -5.92
C GLY A 90 -7.60 -8.57 -5.12
N TYR A 91 -6.38 -8.80 -5.60
CA TYR A 91 -5.16 -8.19 -5.08
C TYR A 91 -4.30 -7.67 -6.23
N ASP A 92 -3.87 -6.43 -6.12
CA ASP A 92 -2.98 -5.83 -7.09
C ASP A 92 -1.61 -5.53 -6.49
N HIS A 93 -0.62 -6.35 -6.81
CA HIS A 93 0.74 -6.21 -6.28
C HIS A 93 1.43 -4.89 -6.68
N ALA A 94 1.03 -4.29 -7.81
CA ALA A 94 1.68 -3.07 -8.28
C ALA A 94 1.22 -1.83 -7.52
N SER A 95 -0.07 -1.71 -7.18
CA SER A 95 -0.60 -0.64 -6.34
C SER A 95 -0.64 -0.99 -4.85
N GLY A 96 -0.68 -2.28 -4.53
CA GLY A 96 -0.86 -2.76 -3.16
C GLY A 96 -2.31 -2.80 -2.69
N PHE A 97 -3.31 -2.55 -3.55
CA PHE A 97 -4.72 -2.63 -3.17
C PHE A 97 -5.19 -4.07 -2.95
N GLY A 98 -6.01 -4.24 -1.91
CA GLY A 98 -6.83 -5.42 -1.67
C GLY A 98 -8.31 -5.07 -1.83
N LEU A 99 -9.03 -5.81 -2.67
CA LEU A 99 -10.46 -5.68 -2.88
C LEU A 99 -11.17 -6.85 -2.22
N LEU A 100 -12.08 -6.57 -1.29
CA LEU A 100 -12.88 -7.58 -0.60
C LEU A 100 -14.30 -7.61 -1.16
N LYS A 101 -14.87 -8.81 -1.29
CA LYS A 101 -16.27 -9.03 -1.60
C LYS A 101 -16.98 -9.49 -0.33
N LEU A 102 -17.98 -8.74 0.09
CA LEU A 102 -18.81 -9.07 1.25
C LEU A 102 -19.81 -10.19 0.91
N THR A 103 -20.05 -11.09 1.86
CA THR A 103 -21.09 -12.13 1.71
C THR A 103 -22.50 -11.54 1.77
N THR A 104 -22.69 -10.48 2.54
CA THR A 104 -23.92 -9.70 2.61
C THR A 104 -23.61 -8.20 2.69
N PRO A 105 -24.42 -7.32 2.11
CA PRO A 105 -24.20 -5.89 2.20
C PRO A 105 -24.17 -5.38 3.64
N LEU A 106 -23.30 -4.40 3.90
CA LEU A 106 -23.29 -3.61 5.12
C LEU A 106 -24.17 -2.35 4.95
N ALA A 107 -24.69 -1.86 6.05
CA ALA A 107 -25.27 -0.52 6.11
C ALA A 107 -24.13 0.50 5.97
N GLY A 108 -24.33 1.48 5.10
CA GLY A 108 -23.35 2.53 4.83
C GLY A 108 -23.45 2.99 3.38
N LYS A 109 -23.17 4.26 3.17
CA LYS A 109 -23.15 4.84 1.82
C LYS A 109 -21.73 4.69 1.26
N PRO A 110 -21.51 3.93 0.16
CA PRO A 110 -20.20 3.81 -0.44
C PRO A 110 -19.57 5.16 -0.77
N LEU A 111 -18.28 5.32 -0.54
CA LEU A 111 -17.54 6.52 -0.94
C LEU A 111 -17.38 6.54 -2.47
N PRO A 112 -17.71 7.64 -3.13
CA PRO A 112 -17.36 7.81 -4.53
C PRO A 112 -15.84 7.87 -4.69
N LEU A 113 -15.32 7.29 -5.77
CA LEU A 113 -13.89 7.40 -6.10
C LEU A 113 -13.61 8.81 -6.61
N GLY A 114 -12.82 9.56 -5.86
CA GLY A 114 -12.44 10.94 -6.20
C GLY A 114 -11.30 11.02 -7.20
N ASP A 115 -10.86 12.23 -7.49
CA ASP A 115 -9.68 12.54 -8.29
C ASP A 115 -8.51 12.82 -7.35
N SER A 116 -7.70 11.80 -7.09
CA SER A 116 -6.56 11.95 -6.19
C SER A 116 -5.42 12.77 -6.81
N ALA A 117 -5.38 12.92 -8.14
CA ALA A 117 -4.39 13.75 -8.81
C ALA A 117 -4.65 15.25 -8.58
N ALA A 118 -5.92 15.62 -8.38
CA ALA A 118 -6.30 17.00 -8.10
C ALA A 118 -5.96 17.45 -6.67
N LEU A 119 -5.70 16.53 -5.74
CA LEU A 119 -5.35 16.86 -4.35
C LEU A 119 -3.92 17.42 -4.29
N GLY A 120 -3.80 18.72 -4.03
CA GLY A 120 -2.52 19.44 -3.96
C GLY A 120 -1.83 19.37 -2.61
N GLU A 121 -0.57 19.80 -2.56
CA GLU A 121 0.16 19.98 -1.30
C GLU A 121 -0.50 21.05 -0.43
N ARG A 122 -0.43 20.87 0.88
CA ARG A 122 -1.06 21.69 1.93
C ARG A 122 -2.59 21.64 1.95
N GLU A 123 -3.22 20.92 1.04
CA GLU A 123 -4.67 20.74 1.09
C GLU A 123 -5.07 19.80 2.24
N PRO A 124 -6.17 20.10 2.93
CA PRO A 124 -6.69 19.26 3.99
C PRO A 124 -7.42 18.04 3.43
N ALA A 125 -7.29 16.93 4.16
CA ALA A 125 -8.08 15.73 3.94
C ALA A 125 -8.43 15.09 5.29
N LEU A 126 -9.37 14.16 5.30
CA LEU A 126 -9.76 13.40 6.47
C LEU A 126 -9.20 11.98 6.36
N VAL A 127 -8.46 11.54 7.35
CA VAL A 127 -8.18 10.12 7.56
C VAL A 127 -9.20 9.59 8.53
N ALA A 128 -9.91 8.52 8.16
CA ALA A 128 -10.92 7.93 9.02
C ALA A 128 -10.63 6.45 9.26
N THR A 129 -10.85 6.00 10.49
CA THR A 129 -10.75 4.60 10.90
C THR A 129 -12.11 4.08 11.31
N SER A 130 -12.21 2.77 11.54
CA SER A 130 -13.44 2.13 12.00
C SER A 130 -13.92 2.58 13.39
N ALA A 131 -13.15 3.40 14.11
CA ALA A 131 -13.57 4.01 15.38
C ALA A 131 -14.54 5.20 15.17
N GLY A 132 -15.03 5.43 13.95
CA GLY A 132 -16.00 6.49 13.66
C GLY A 132 -15.39 7.89 13.88
N ARG A 133 -16.10 8.76 14.59
CA ARG A 133 -15.64 10.13 14.85
C ARG A 133 -14.36 10.20 15.66
N GLU A 134 -14.18 9.31 16.62
CA GLU A 134 -12.97 9.24 17.47
C GLU A 134 -11.74 8.81 16.66
N GLY A 135 -11.95 8.04 15.59
CA GLY A 135 -10.92 7.61 14.66
C GLY A 135 -10.76 8.51 13.43
N ALA A 136 -11.37 9.69 13.43
CA ALA A 136 -11.28 10.64 12.33
C ALA A 136 -10.27 11.74 12.65
N SER A 137 -9.31 11.96 11.76
CA SER A 137 -8.23 12.94 11.93
C SER A 137 -8.10 13.81 10.69
N ILE A 138 -8.07 15.12 10.87
CA ILE A 138 -7.71 16.05 9.79
C ILE A 138 -6.21 16.00 9.60
N VAL A 139 -5.80 15.77 8.36
CA VAL A 139 -4.42 15.77 7.93
C VAL A 139 -4.24 16.73 6.75
N TYR A 140 -3.01 17.09 6.47
CA TYR A 140 -2.66 17.91 5.32
C TYR A 140 -1.71 17.14 4.42
N VAL A 141 -1.82 17.32 3.12
CA VAL A 141 -0.87 16.75 2.16
C VAL A 141 0.49 17.43 2.38
N ALA A 142 1.45 16.65 2.86
CA ALA A 142 2.81 17.11 3.12
C ALA A 142 3.65 17.14 1.84
N SER A 143 3.50 16.12 0.99
CA SER A 143 4.15 16.03 -0.32
C SER A 143 3.45 15.01 -1.23
N ARG A 144 3.73 15.13 -2.52
CA ARG A 144 3.39 14.12 -3.53
C ARG A 144 4.65 13.75 -4.29
N ARG A 145 5.08 12.52 -4.21
CA ARG A 145 6.34 12.09 -4.81
C ARG A 145 6.36 10.59 -5.07
N PRO A 146 7.31 10.11 -5.88
CA PRO A 146 7.54 8.68 -6.02
C PRO A 146 7.87 8.04 -4.66
N PHE A 147 7.43 6.80 -4.50
CA PHE A 147 7.78 5.95 -3.36
C PHE A 147 8.34 4.63 -3.88
N THR A 148 9.49 4.22 -3.38
CA THR A 148 10.08 2.92 -3.67
C THR A 148 10.33 2.19 -2.36
N GLY A 149 9.65 1.06 -2.17
CA GLY A 149 9.80 0.21 -0.98
C GLY A 149 10.87 -0.84 -1.16
N SER A 150 11.47 -1.30 -0.07
CA SER A 150 12.53 -2.31 -0.10
C SER A 150 12.09 -3.69 -0.61
N TRP A 151 10.78 -3.92 -0.80
CA TRP A 151 10.15 -5.21 -1.11
C TRP A 151 9.63 -5.34 -2.55
N GLU A 152 10.34 -4.81 -3.53
CA GLU A 152 9.96 -4.78 -4.95
C GLU A 152 8.60 -4.11 -5.17
N TYR A 153 8.49 -2.87 -4.71
CA TYR A 153 7.30 -2.05 -4.78
C TYR A 153 7.63 -0.60 -5.12
N GLN A 154 6.90 -0.02 -6.05
CA GLN A 154 7.08 1.37 -6.46
C GLN A 154 5.76 2.01 -6.88
N LEU A 155 5.55 3.23 -6.43
CA LEU A 155 4.50 4.14 -6.86
C LEU A 155 5.15 5.37 -7.49
N ASP A 156 4.62 5.82 -8.61
CA ASP A 156 5.14 7.02 -9.31
C ASP A 156 4.74 8.31 -8.58
N SER A 157 3.61 8.30 -7.89
CA SER A 157 3.09 9.46 -7.15
C SER A 157 2.28 8.99 -5.95
N ALA A 158 2.93 8.74 -4.81
CA ALA A 158 2.26 8.49 -3.54
C ALA A 158 1.82 9.81 -2.88
N ILE A 159 0.80 9.76 -2.03
CA ILE A 159 0.33 10.90 -1.23
C ILE A 159 0.91 10.75 0.17
N PHE A 160 1.63 11.76 0.63
CA PHE A 160 2.15 11.80 2.00
C PHE A 160 1.40 12.86 2.79
N THR A 161 1.00 12.54 4.02
CA THR A 161 0.20 13.42 4.87
C THR A 161 0.84 13.64 6.22
N TYR A 162 0.50 14.77 6.86
CA TYR A 162 0.91 15.18 8.21
C TYR A 162 -0.27 15.83 8.93
N PRO A 163 -0.43 15.66 10.26
CA PRO A 163 0.35 14.81 11.15
C PRO A 163 0.15 13.31 10.91
N ALA A 164 1.04 12.49 11.50
CA ALA A 164 0.90 11.03 11.47
C ALA A 164 -0.35 10.57 12.23
N VAL A 165 -1.04 9.58 11.66
CA VAL A 165 -2.16 8.86 12.28
C VAL A 165 -1.74 7.43 12.55
N ASP A 166 -1.90 6.93 13.78
CA ASP A 166 -1.39 5.61 14.18
C ASP A 166 -2.13 4.43 13.54
N ALA A 167 -3.44 4.58 13.27
CA ALA A 167 -4.26 3.51 12.68
C ALA A 167 -4.39 3.64 11.15
N TRP A 168 -3.27 3.85 10.45
CA TRP A 168 -3.23 4.13 9.01
C TRP A 168 -3.57 2.95 8.11
N SER A 169 -3.37 1.71 8.58
CA SER A 169 -3.42 0.51 7.75
C SER A 169 -4.81 0.31 7.13
N GLY A 170 -4.92 0.52 5.82
CA GLY A 170 -6.16 0.44 5.08
C GLY A 170 -7.14 1.60 5.32
N ALA A 171 -6.79 2.60 6.13
CA ALA A 171 -7.63 3.76 6.42
C ALA A 171 -7.87 4.60 5.14
N PRO A 172 -9.14 4.98 4.83
CA PRO A 172 -9.40 5.88 3.72
C PRO A 172 -8.90 7.30 3.99
N LEU A 173 -8.30 7.89 2.96
CA LEU A 173 -8.07 9.32 2.84
C LEU A 173 -9.27 9.92 2.09
N ILE A 174 -10.01 10.78 2.75
CA ILE A 174 -11.29 11.32 2.26
C ILE A 174 -11.12 12.81 1.98
N GLY A 175 -11.54 13.21 0.79
CA GLY A 175 -11.49 14.60 0.35
C GLY A 175 -12.67 15.44 0.87
N PRO A 176 -12.63 16.76 0.61
CA PRO A 176 -13.63 17.71 1.13
C PRO A 176 -15.03 17.50 0.59
N LYS A 177 -15.21 16.74 -0.51
CA LYS A 177 -16.51 16.39 -1.08
C LYS A 177 -17.04 15.04 -0.59
N GLY A 178 -16.37 14.41 0.40
CA GLY A 178 -16.70 13.08 0.89
C GLY A 178 -16.24 11.94 -0.04
N GLU A 179 -15.36 12.20 -0.98
CA GLU A 179 -14.81 11.24 -1.93
C GLU A 179 -13.57 10.53 -1.40
N LEU A 180 -13.36 9.29 -1.82
CA LEU A 180 -12.16 8.52 -1.53
C LEU A 180 -11.01 8.98 -2.42
N LEU A 181 -9.90 9.44 -1.83
CA LEU A 181 -8.70 9.89 -2.52
C LEU A 181 -7.52 8.93 -2.39
N GLY A 182 -7.50 8.09 -1.36
CA GLY A 182 -6.42 7.14 -1.17
C GLY A 182 -6.69 6.13 -0.07
N ILE A 183 -5.82 5.12 0.02
CA ILE A 183 -5.83 4.10 1.08
C ILE A 183 -4.49 4.13 1.80
N GLY A 184 -4.54 4.20 3.13
CA GLY A 184 -3.37 4.22 4.00
C GLY A 184 -2.55 2.95 3.92
N SER A 185 -1.25 3.12 3.71
CA SER A 185 -0.32 2.02 3.51
C SER A 185 0.81 1.98 4.54
N LEU A 186 1.41 3.11 4.86
CA LEU A 186 2.60 3.16 5.72
C LEU A 186 2.56 4.36 6.67
N ILE A 187 3.28 4.24 7.78
CA ILE A 187 3.85 5.37 8.49
C ILE A 187 5.26 5.62 7.99
N VAL A 188 5.63 6.87 7.80
CA VAL A 188 6.95 7.25 7.28
C VAL A 188 7.56 8.36 8.16
N PRO A 189 8.88 8.42 8.31
CA PRO A 189 9.54 9.44 9.12
C PRO A 189 9.67 10.79 8.42
N ASP A 190 9.46 10.84 7.09
CA ASP A 190 9.86 11.93 6.20
C ASP A 190 8.74 12.37 5.24
N ALA A 191 7.51 12.45 5.71
CA ALA A 191 6.33 12.79 4.88
C ALA A 191 6.51 14.11 4.09
N GLY A 192 7.23 15.08 4.63
CA GLY A 192 7.50 16.37 3.97
C GLY A 192 8.55 16.31 2.86
N GLY A 193 9.25 15.18 2.70
CA GLY A 193 10.27 14.97 1.68
C GLY A 193 11.48 14.21 2.21
N PRO A 194 12.31 13.64 1.32
CA PRO A 194 13.49 12.89 1.72
C PRO A 194 14.40 13.69 2.65
N GLY A 195 14.82 13.08 3.77
CA GLY A 195 15.71 13.70 4.75
C GLY A 195 15.05 14.71 5.69
N THR A 196 13.74 14.97 5.59
CA THR A 196 13.01 15.77 6.58
C THR A 196 12.69 14.92 7.81
N GLN A 197 12.57 15.56 8.98
CA GLN A 197 12.08 14.92 10.19
C GLN A 197 10.60 15.29 10.38
N SER A 198 9.74 14.75 9.55
CA SER A 198 8.31 15.02 9.52
C SER A 198 7.52 13.72 9.47
N PRO A 199 7.35 13.03 10.63
CA PRO A 199 6.58 11.79 10.67
C PRO A 199 5.17 11.99 10.11
N GLY A 200 4.73 11.08 9.26
CA GLY A 200 3.43 11.15 8.62
C GLY A 200 3.02 9.80 8.05
N ASN A 201 2.02 9.80 7.18
CA ASN A 201 1.54 8.58 6.55
C ASN A 201 1.67 8.66 5.03
N MET A 202 1.84 7.49 4.41
CA MET A 202 1.79 7.33 2.96
C MET A 202 0.48 6.65 2.57
N PHE A 203 -0.20 7.23 1.59
CA PHE A 203 -1.41 6.71 0.99
C PHE A 203 -1.19 6.33 -0.47
N VAL A 204 -1.80 5.22 -0.86
CA VAL A 204 -1.88 4.79 -2.26
C VAL A 204 -3.01 5.56 -2.93
N PRO A 205 -2.74 6.35 -3.99
CA PRO A 205 -3.76 7.16 -4.67
C PRO A 205 -4.85 6.29 -5.29
N VAL A 206 -6.13 6.68 -5.10
CA VAL A 206 -7.27 5.92 -5.62
C VAL A 206 -7.34 5.89 -7.15
N ASP A 207 -6.70 6.84 -7.83
CA ASP A 207 -6.64 6.85 -9.29
C ASP A 207 -5.96 5.60 -9.86
N LEU A 208 -5.08 4.95 -9.09
CA LEU A 208 -4.50 3.67 -9.48
C LEU A 208 -5.50 2.51 -9.46
N LEU A 209 -6.62 2.65 -8.74
CA LEU A 209 -7.69 1.63 -8.70
C LEU A 209 -8.59 1.72 -9.93
N LYS A 210 -8.93 2.93 -10.38
CA LYS A 210 -9.94 3.17 -11.42
C LYS A 210 -9.75 2.30 -12.67
N PRO A 211 -8.54 2.23 -13.27
CA PRO A 211 -8.34 1.44 -14.49
C PRO A 211 -8.37 -0.07 -14.27
N ILE A 212 -8.21 -0.53 -13.04
CA ILE A 212 -8.09 -1.98 -12.71
C ILE A 212 -9.27 -2.54 -11.93
N LEU A 213 -10.21 -1.71 -11.47
CA LEU A 213 -11.30 -2.15 -10.60
C LEU A 213 -12.19 -3.23 -11.23
N ALA A 214 -12.50 -3.08 -12.53
CA ALA A 214 -13.27 -4.08 -13.27
C ALA A 214 -12.54 -5.43 -13.34
N ASP A 215 -11.23 -5.39 -13.59
CA ASP A 215 -10.39 -6.59 -13.64
C ASP A 215 -10.26 -7.26 -12.28
N LEU A 216 -10.09 -6.48 -11.20
CA LEU A 216 -10.05 -7.01 -9.83
C LEU A 216 -11.37 -7.72 -9.47
N LYS A 217 -12.51 -7.14 -9.83
CA LYS A 217 -13.83 -7.75 -9.61
C LYS A 217 -14.03 -9.03 -10.42
N ALA A 218 -13.55 -9.06 -11.68
CA ALA A 218 -13.80 -10.15 -12.60
C ALA A 218 -12.79 -11.29 -12.53
N ARG A 219 -11.51 -10.97 -12.25
CA ARG A 219 -10.38 -11.91 -12.40
C ARG A 219 -9.49 -12.00 -11.16
N GLY A 220 -9.74 -11.19 -10.14
CA GLY A 220 -8.92 -11.10 -8.94
C GLY A 220 -7.58 -10.39 -9.13
N ARG A 221 -7.25 -9.91 -10.32
CA ARG A 221 -5.97 -9.25 -10.66
C ARG A 221 -6.13 -8.34 -11.87
N ARG A 222 -5.21 -7.38 -12.05
CA ARG A 222 -5.18 -6.56 -13.26
C ARG A 222 -4.96 -7.39 -14.52
N ASN A 223 -5.54 -6.95 -15.62
CA ASN A 223 -5.35 -7.56 -16.94
C ASN A 223 -4.09 -7.00 -17.62
N ALA A 224 -2.94 -7.36 -17.08
CA ALA A 224 -1.64 -6.99 -17.63
C ALA A 224 -0.64 -8.11 -17.38
N PRO A 225 0.42 -8.25 -18.20
CA PRO A 225 1.50 -9.18 -17.91
C PRO A 225 2.09 -8.92 -16.52
N PRO A 226 2.27 -9.95 -15.68
CA PRO A 226 2.83 -9.79 -14.35
C PRO A 226 4.27 -9.29 -14.43
N ARG A 227 4.63 -8.38 -13.53
CA ARG A 227 6.02 -7.93 -13.39
C ARG A 227 6.92 -9.06 -12.90
N PRO A 228 8.17 -9.15 -13.37
CA PRO A 228 9.16 -10.05 -12.79
C PRO A 228 9.29 -9.79 -11.29
N TRP A 229 9.16 -10.83 -10.49
CA TRP A 229 9.42 -10.77 -9.06
C TRP A 229 10.60 -11.69 -8.72
N LEU A 230 11.54 -11.18 -7.96
CA LEU A 230 12.78 -11.87 -7.61
C LEU A 230 12.77 -12.45 -6.20
N GLY A 231 11.95 -11.90 -5.32
CA GLY A 231 11.91 -12.29 -3.91
C GLY A 231 13.08 -11.71 -3.10
N VAL A 232 13.44 -10.48 -3.37
CA VAL A 232 14.54 -9.78 -2.70
C VAL A 232 14.04 -8.50 -2.02
N ASN A 233 14.52 -8.26 -0.80
CA ASN A 233 14.46 -6.95 -0.18
C ASN A 233 15.86 -6.34 -0.21
N ALA A 234 15.93 -5.07 -0.57
CA ALA A 234 17.18 -4.34 -0.57
C ALA A 234 16.97 -2.92 -0.02
N ASP A 235 18.02 -2.36 0.58
CA ASP A 235 18.01 -1.01 1.11
C ASP A 235 19.13 -0.17 0.47
N GLU A 236 18.85 1.12 0.31
CA GLU A 236 19.83 2.09 -0.17
C GLU A 236 20.64 2.64 1.00
N LEU A 237 21.95 2.50 0.91
CA LEU A 237 22.87 3.10 1.86
C LEU A 237 24.09 3.66 1.13
N ARG A 238 24.29 4.98 1.22
CA ARG A 238 25.43 5.69 0.63
C ARG A 238 25.65 5.38 -0.86
N GLY A 239 24.56 5.39 -1.64
CA GLY A 239 24.57 5.14 -3.08
C GLY A 239 24.89 3.69 -3.47
N ARG A 240 24.67 2.74 -2.58
CA ARG A 240 24.78 1.31 -2.81
C ARG A 240 23.51 0.59 -2.38
N LEU A 241 23.21 -0.52 -3.04
CA LEU A 241 22.06 -1.37 -2.75
C LEU A 241 22.50 -2.63 -2.03
N PHE A 242 22.07 -2.78 -0.79
CA PHE A 242 22.37 -3.95 0.04
C PHE A 242 21.16 -4.87 0.08
N VAL A 243 21.33 -6.14 -0.24
CA VAL A 243 20.32 -7.16 -0.03
C VAL A 243 20.14 -7.36 1.48
N THR A 244 18.99 -6.97 1.99
CA THR A 244 18.68 -7.09 3.43
C THR A 244 17.93 -8.37 3.75
N ARG A 245 17.21 -8.92 2.76
CA ARG A 245 16.49 -10.18 2.91
C ARG A 245 16.30 -10.85 1.55
N VAL A 246 16.39 -12.17 1.55
CA VAL A 246 15.98 -13.03 0.44
C VAL A 246 14.78 -13.85 0.89
N SER A 247 13.74 -13.91 0.06
CA SER A 247 12.52 -14.65 0.36
C SER A 247 12.81 -16.15 0.36
N PRO A 248 12.50 -16.89 1.44
CA PRO A 248 12.73 -18.33 1.52
C PRO A 248 12.03 -19.08 0.38
N GLU A 249 12.72 -20.02 -0.24
CA GLU A 249 12.25 -20.77 -1.43
C GLU A 249 11.85 -19.86 -2.61
N GLY A 250 12.24 -18.59 -2.58
CA GLY A 250 12.01 -17.61 -3.65
C GLY A 250 13.01 -17.74 -4.80
N PRO A 251 12.78 -17.00 -5.90
CA PRO A 251 13.68 -17.04 -7.07
C PRO A 251 15.12 -16.69 -6.75
N SER A 252 15.33 -15.61 -5.97
CA SER A 252 16.69 -15.14 -5.62
C SER A 252 17.43 -16.11 -4.73
N GLU A 253 16.75 -16.76 -3.76
CA GLU A 253 17.39 -17.78 -2.93
C GLU A 253 17.83 -18.98 -3.77
N ARG A 254 16.95 -19.48 -4.65
CA ARG A 254 17.28 -20.58 -5.56
C ARG A 254 18.41 -20.26 -6.50
N ALA A 255 18.56 -19.01 -6.90
CA ALA A 255 19.68 -18.56 -7.73
C ALA A 255 20.97 -18.31 -6.95
N GLY A 256 20.94 -18.40 -5.60
CA GLY A 256 22.10 -18.24 -4.74
C GLY A 256 22.41 -16.79 -4.37
N LEU A 257 21.46 -15.85 -4.54
CA LEU A 257 21.57 -14.52 -3.96
C LEU A 257 21.49 -14.62 -2.43
N GLN A 258 22.24 -13.80 -1.72
CA GLN A 258 22.33 -13.88 -0.27
C GLN A 258 22.13 -12.50 0.37
N ARG A 259 21.74 -12.51 1.63
CA ARG A 259 21.79 -11.31 2.45
C ARG A 259 23.22 -10.75 2.47
N ASP A 260 23.32 -9.43 2.56
CA ASP A 260 24.54 -8.63 2.55
C ASP A 260 25.28 -8.60 1.19
N ASP A 261 24.74 -9.21 0.14
CA ASP A 261 25.19 -8.95 -1.23
C ASP A 261 24.95 -7.46 -1.57
N ILE A 262 25.90 -6.83 -2.23
CA ILE A 262 25.75 -5.49 -2.77
C ILE A 262 25.40 -5.62 -4.25
N VAL A 263 24.21 -5.18 -4.64
CA VAL A 263 23.77 -5.19 -6.04
C VAL A 263 24.47 -4.08 -6.80
N LEU A 264 25.18 -4.43 -7.86
CA LEU A 264 25.97 -3.51 -8.67
C LEU A 264 25.34 -3.24 -10.03
N ALA A 265 24.74 -4.26 -10.67
CA ALA A 265 24.19 -4.14 -12.00
C ALA A 265 23.07 -5.15 -12.25
N VAL A 266 22.16 -4.80 -13.17
CA VAL A 266 21.13 -5.68 -13.73
C VAL A 266 21.30 -5.72 -15.25
N GLY A 267 21.46 -6.91 -15.82
CA GLY A 267 21.65 -7.07 -17.25
C GLY A 267 22.89 -6.34 -17.81
N GLY A 268 23.92 -6.14 -17.00
CA GLY A 268 25.14 -5.40 -17.35
C GLY A 268 25.09 -3.89 -17.12
N GLU A 269 23.92 -3.35 -16.75
CA GLU A 269 23.75 -1.91 -16.47
C GLU A 269 23.83 -1.64 -14.98
N GLU A 270 24.68 -0.68 -14.58
CA GLU A 270 24.82 -0.27 -13.17
C GLU A 270 23.50 0.18 -12.55
N VAL A 271 23.35 -0.11 -11.26
CA VAL A 271 22.25 0.37 -10.42
C VAL A 271 22.79 0.93 -9.12
N ARG A 272 22.22 2.04 -8.66
CA ARG A 272 22.60 2.74 -7.43
C ARG A 272 21.42 3.00 -6.50
N THR A 273 20.20 2.98 -7.05
CA THR A 273 18.97 3.21 -6.32
C THR A 273 18.00 2.03 -6.48
N LEU A 274 17.09 1.85 -5.51
CA LEU A 274 16.02 0.85 -5.61
C LEU A 274 15.15 1.07 -6.84
N ALA A 275 14.86 2.33 -7.17
CA ALA A 275 14.06 2.67 -8.34
C ALA A 275 14.75 2.23 -9.65
N GLU A 276 16.05 2.46 -9.79
CA GLU A 276 16.83 1.97 -10.93
C GLU A 276 16.85 0.44 -10.98
N PHE A 277 17.09 -0.19 -9.83
CA PHE A 277 17.11 -1.65 -9.72
C PHE A 277 15.79 -2.26 -10.19
N TYR A 278 14.67 -1.83 -9.62
CA TYR A 278 13.36 -2.36 -10.00
C TYR A 278 12.98 -1.98 -11.43
N GLY A 279 13.26 -0.76 -11.86
CA GLY A 279 13.02 -0.33 -13.25
C GLY A 279 13.73 -1.24 -14.26
N LYS A 280 15.01 -1.58 -14.03
CA LYS A 280 15.79 -2.47 -14.91
C LYS A 280 15.33 -3.93 -14.83
N VAL A 281 14.94 -4.41 -13.65
CA VAL A 281 14.34 -5.74 -13.48
C VAL A 281 13.03 -5.84 -14.27
N TRP A 282 12.12 -4.87 -14.10
CA TRP A 282 10.81 -4.90 -14.77
C TRP A 282 10.91 -4.64 -16.29
N ALA A 283 11.90 -3.90 -16.74
CA ALA A 283 12.18 -3.69 -18.16
C ALA A 283 12.63 -4.96 -18.89
N ARG A 284 13.03 -6.03 -18.17
CA ARG A 284 13.42 -7.31 -18.79
C ARG A 284 12.25 -8.06 -19.43
N GLY A 285 11.02 -7.71 -19.11
CA GLY A 285 9.82 -8.30 -19.69
C GLY A 285 8.80 -8.76 -18.64
N ALA A 286 7.98 -9.74 -18.98
CA ALA A 286 7.01 -10.35 -18.06
C ALA A 286 7.69 -11.32 -17.08
N ALA A 287 6.99 -11.68 -15.99
CA ALA A 287 7.42 -12.74 -15.08
C ALA A 287 7.76 -14.04 -15.82
N GLY A 288 8.76 -14.77 -15.33
CA GLY A 288 9.35 -15.93 -15.99
C GLY A 288 10.62 -15.62 -16.77
N VAL A 289 11.00 -14.34 -16.97
CA VAL A 289 12.27 -13.97 -17.59
C VAL A 289 13.43 -14.23 -16.63
N GLU A 290 14.60 -14.50 -17.22
CA GLU A 290 15.85 -14.54 -16.49
C GLU A 290 16.41 -13.14 -16.34
N VAL A 291 16.82 -12.79 -15.11
CA VAL A 291 17.37 -11.49 -14.74
C VAL A 291 18.79 -11.67 -14.28
N PRO A 292 19.79 -11.31 -15.11
CA PRO A 292 21.20 -11.34 -14.71
C PRO A 292 21.48 -10.20 -13.72
N ILE A 293 22.01 -10.55 -12.55
CA ILE A 293 22.36 -9.59 -11.49
C ILE A 293 23.83 -9.76 -11.16
N ARG A 294 24.59 -8.67 -11.20
CA ARG A 294 25.94 -8.64 -10.68
C ARG A 294 25.96 -8.11 -9.26
N VAL A 295 26.58 -8.87 -8.36
CA VAL A 295 26.72 -8.50 -6.96
C VAL A 295 28.19 -8.54 -6.51
N LEU A 296 28.48 -7.77 -5.47
CA LEU A 296 29.70 -7.88 -4.69
C LEU A 296 29.38 -8.60 -3.38
N ARG A 297 29.99 -9.75 -3.16
CA ARG A 297 29.89 -10.55 -1.93
C ARG A 297 31.23 -10.58 -1.22
N GLY A 298 31.34 -9.83 -0.13
CA GLY A 298 32.65 -9.56 0.48
C GLY A 298 33.54 -8.80 -0.50
N VAL A 299 34.61 -9.46 -1.00
CA VAL A 299 35.53 -8.89 -2.00
C VAL A 299 35.40 -9.54 -3.39
N GLN A 300 34.42 -10.43 -3.57
CA GLN A 300 34.26 -11.18 -4.82
C GLN A 300 33.06 -10.66 -5.63
N LEU A 301 33.33 -10.42 -6.90
CA LEU A 301 32.26 -10.19 -7.88
C LEU A 301 31.61 -11.52 -8.24
N LYS A 302 30.27 -11.55 -8.27
CA LYS A 302 29.49 -12.70 -8.67
C LYS A 302 28.40 -12.28 -9.63
N ASP A 303 28.19 -13.05 -10.68
CA ASP A 303 27.05 -12.94 -11.58
C ASP A 303 26.04 -14.02 -11.19
N VAL A 304 24.82 -13.58 -10.89
CA VAL A 304 23.71 -14.44 -10.47
C VAL A 304 22.58 -14.27 -11.46
N ALA A 305 22.13 -15.35 -12.09
CA ALA A 305 20.99 -15.34 -13.01
C ALA A 305 19.73 -15.77 -12.25
N VAL A 306 18.81 -14.84 -12.02
CA VAL A 306 17.59 -15.10 -11.27
C VAL A 306 16.43 -15.32 -12.25
N ARG A 307 15.84 -16.52 -12.26
CA ARG A 307 14.60 -16.80 -12.98
C ARG A 307 13.44 -16.23 -12.22
N SER A 308 12.91 -15.10 -12.69
CA SER A 308 11.77 -14.42 -12.05
C SER A 308 10.48 -15.25 -12.13
N ILE A 309 9.53 -14.96 -11.24
CA ILE A 309 8.18 -15.55 -11.26
C ILE A 309 7.12 -14.45 -11.13
N ASP A 310 5.85 -14.78 -11.37
CA ASP A 310 4.74 -13.95 -10.91
C ASP A 310 4.68 -14.00 -9.37
N ARG A 311 4.64 -12.85 -8.73
CA ARG A 311 4.63 -12.75 -7.27
C ARG A 311 3.47 -13.53 -6.63
N VAL A 312 2.34 -13.66 -7.33
CA VAL A 312 1.19 -14.44 -6.87
C VAL A 312 1.54 -15.91 -6.66
N GLU A 313 2.43 -16.46 -7.48
CA GLU A 313 2.85 -17.87 -7.39
C GLU A 313 3.67 -18.17 -6.13
N TYR A 314 4.24 -17.16 -5.54
CA TYR A 314 5.01 -17.31 -4.30
C TYR A 314 4.10 -17.47 -3.07
N PHE A 315 2.98 -16.79 -3.05
CA PHE A 315 2.06 -16.82 -1.92
C PHE A 315 1.13 -18.03 -1.98
N ARG A 316 0.69 -18.49 -0.82
CA ARG A 316 -0.24 -19.60 -0.74
C ARG A 316 -1.65 -19.11 -1.10
N PRO A 317 -2.35 -19.79 -2.01
CA PRO A 317 -3.74 -19.44 -2.29
C PRO A 317 -4.60 -19.69 -1.05
N ALA A 318 -5.51 -18.76 -0.75
CA ALA A 318 -6.58 -19.04 0.20
C ALA A 318 -7.35 -20.28 -0.27
N LYS A 319 -7.61 -21.22 0.64
CA LYS A 319 -8.44 -22.38 0.30
C LYS A 319 -9.84 -21.85 -0.04
N ALA A 320 -10.31 -22.14 -1.27
CA ALA A 320 -11.70 -21.92 -1.62
C ALA A 320 -12.57 -22.81 -0.72
N HIS A 321 -13.42 -22.21 0.08
CA HIS A 321 -14.46 -22.91 0.86
C HIS A 321 -15.77 -22.85 0.10
#